data_b30d9360b53efef7af1ab061d22978e9
#
_entry.id   b30d9360b53efef7af1ab061d22978e9
#
_cell.length_a   1.000
_cell.length_b   1.000
_cell.length_c   1.000
_cell.angle_alpha   90.00
_cell.angle_beta   90.00
_cell.angle_gamma   90.00
#
_symmetry.space_group_name_H-M   'P 1'
#
loop_
_entity.id
_entity.type
_entity.pdbx_description
1 polymer ?
#
loop_
_entity_poly.entity_id
_entity_poly.type
_entity_poly.pdbx_seq_one_letter_code
_entity_poly.pdbx_strand_id
1 'polypeptide(L)' 'MLIKVKVFPNSKNDEIIKKSEDSFEVKVREKPIKGEANKRVLEMLSSYFKIPESKIKLIKGGKERNKIFEVK' A
#
# COMPACT_ATOMS: atom_id res chain seq x y z
N MET A 1 3.82 -12.82 -5.95
CA MET A 1 2.91 -12.95 -4.80
C MET A 1 1.90 -11.80 -4.84
N LEU A 2 0.63 -12.12 -4.71
CA LEU A 2 -0.41 -11.10 -4.63
C LEU A 2 -0.74 -10.81 -3.17
N ILE A 3 -0.83 -9.53 -2.84
CA ILE A 3 -1.20 -9.12 -1.50
C ILE A 3 -2.41 -8.19 -1.55
N LYS A 4 -3.23 -8.25 -0.52
CA LYS A 4 -4.38 -7.36 -0.36
C LYS A 4 -3.98 -6.26 0.61
N VAL A 5 -4.21 -5.02 0.20
CA VAL A 5 -3.85 -3.86 1.00
C VAL A 5 -5.06 -2.97 1.16
N LYS A 6 -5.44 -2.72 2.41
CA LYS A 6 -6.50 -1.76 2.71
C LYS A 6 -5.83 -0.46 3.16
N VAL A 7 -6.11 0.62 2.46
CA VAL A 7 -5.46 1.90 2.70
C VAL A 7 -6.35 2.82 3.51
N PHE A 8 -5.79 3.43 4.54
CA PHE A 8 -6.47 4.42 5.38
C PHE A 8 -5.75 5.75 5.20
N PRO A 9 -6.19 6.58 4.26
CA PRO A 9 -5.57 7.89 4.05
C PRO A 9 -5.95 8.86 5.17
N ASN A 10 -5.27 9.99 5.21
CA ASN A 10 -5.55 11.06 6.18
C ASN A 10 -5.44 10.56 7.62
N SER A 11 -4.49 9.67 7.87
CA SER A 11 -4.21 9.12 9.19
C SER A 11 -3.19 9.99 9.93
N LYS A 12 -3.05 9.77 11.23
CA LYS A 12 -2.08 10.53 12.02
C LYS A 12 -0.64 10.14 11.72
N ASN A 13 -0.41 8.87 11.45
CA ASN A 13 0.93 8.34 11.20
C ASN A 13 0.90 7.36 10.04
N ASP A 14 2.06 7.21 9.38
CA ASP A 14 2.24 6.17 8.38
C ASP A 14 2.53 4.87 9.12
N GLU A 15 1.78 3.83 8.78
CA GLU A 15 1.92 2.55 9.49
C GLU A 15 1.47 1.40 8.60
N ILE A 16 2.18 0.26 8.68
CA ILE A 16 1.78 -0.98 8.03
C ILE A 16 1.45 -2.00 9.12
N ILE A 17 0.26 -2.59 9.01
CA ILE A 17 -0.20 -3.61 9.94
C ILE A 17 -0.46 -4.89 9.14
N LYS A 18 0.28 -5.96 9.45
CA LYS A 18 0.06 -7.25 8.80
C LYS A 18 -1.13 -7.94 9.46
N LYS A 19 -2.15 -8.26 8.65
CA LYS A 19 -3.37 -8.91 9.15
C LYS A 19 -3.33 -10.41 8.92
N SER A 20 -2.69 -10.85 7.84
CA SER A 20 -2.50 -12.27 7.54
C SER A 20 -1.31 -12.40 6.60
N GLU A 21 -1.06 -13.62 6.10
CA GLU A 21 0.08 -13.88 5.20
C GLU A 21 0.10 -12.95 3.98
N ASP A 22 -1.07 -12.64 3.44
CA ASP A 22 -1.18 -11.87 2.21
C ASP A 22 -2.10 -10.65 2.36
N SER A 23 -2.37 -10.22 3.58
CA SER A 23 -3.31 -9.14 3.83
C SER A 23 -2.72 -8.11 4.79
N PHE A 24 -2.79 -6.85 4.40
CA PHE A 24 -2.18 -5.75 5.15
C PHE A 24 -3.12 -4.56 5.24
N GLU A 25 -2.99 -3.79 6.30
CA GLU A 25 -3.61 -2.48 6.40
C GLU A 25 -2.48 -1.46 6.41
N VAL A 26 -2.62 -0.43 5.58
CA VAL A 26 -1.62 0.62 5.46
C VAL A 26 -2.26 1.95 5.77
N LYS A 27 -1.79 2.61 6.81
CA LYS A 27 -2.23 3.95 7.17
C LYS A 27 -1.25 4.95 6.60
N VAL A 28 -1.76 5.99 5.96
CA VAL A 28 -0.91 7.03 5.39
C VAL A 28 -1.43 8.40 5.81
N ARG A 29 -0.51 9.33 5.97
CA ARG A 29 -0.84 10.70 6.36
C ARG A 29 -1.38 11.50 5.18
N GLU A 30 -0.97 11.13 3.97
CA GLU A 30 -1.39 11.83 2.77
C GLU A 30 -2.88 11.69 2.53
N LYS A 31 -3.45 12.71 1.88
CA LYS A 31 -4.84 12.69 1.46
C LYS A 31 -4.97 11.85 0.18
N PRO A 32 -6.14 11.26 -0.08
CA PRO A 32 -6.33 10.43 -1.28
C PRO A 32 -6.56 11.31 -2.52
N ILE A 33 -5.63 12.23 -2.78
CA ILE A 33 -5.73 13.19 -3.87
C ILE A 33 -4.59 12.96 -4.85
N LYS A 34 -4.91 12.91 -6.15
CA LYS A 34 -3.94 12.84 -7.23
C LYS A 34 -2.95 11.68 -7.12
N GLY A 35 -3.38 10.57 -6.53
CA GLY A 35 -2.55 9.38 -6.43
C GLY A 35 -1.42 9.46 -5.42
N GLU A 36 -1.35 10.50 -4.61
CA GLU A 36 -0.27 10.66 -3.63
C GLU A 36 -0.28 9.55 -2.58
N ALA A 37 -1.48 9.14 -2.14
CA ALA A 37 -1.59 8.05 -1.18
C ALA A 37 -1.07 6.73 -1.77
N ASN A 38 -1.37 6.48 -3.06
CA ASN A 38 -0.88 5.28 -3.73
C ASN A 38 0.64 5.26 -3.81
N LYS A 39 1.22 6.39 -4.13
CA LYS A 39 2.68 6.51 -4.19
C LYS A 39 3.30 6.26 -2.82
N ARG A 40 2.70 6.81 -1.77
CA ARG A 40 3.21 6.60 -0.42
C ARG A 40 3.07 5.14 0.01
N VAL A 41 1.95 4.52 -0.32
CA VAL A 41 1.74 3.09 -0.02
C VAL A 41 2.82 2.26 -0.70
N LEU A 42 3.13 2.56 -1.97
CA LEU A 42 4.17 1.84 -2.70
C LEU A 42 5.53 1.98 -2.02
N GLU A 43 5.88 3.19 -1.60
CA GLU A 43 7.11 3.43 -0.88
C GLU A 43 7.18 2.64 0.43
N MET A 44 6.07 2.61 1.16
CA MET A 44 6.00 1.89 2.43
C MET A 44 6.13 0.39 2.23
N LEU A 45 5.46 -0.16 1.21
CA LEU A 45 5.56 -1.58 0.90
C LEU A 45 6.97 -1.95 0.47
N SER A 46 7.59 -1.10 -0.33
CA SER A 46 8.98 -1.30 -0.76
C SER A 46 9.91 -1.40 0.45
N SER A 47 9.75 -0.50 1.39
CA SER A 47 10.55 -0.50 2.62
C SER A 47 10.25 -1.72 3.50
N TYR A 48 8.98 -2.07 3.62
CA TYR A 48 8.55 -3.19 4.45
C TYR A 48 9.11 -4.52 3.95
N PHE A 49 9.00 -4.75 2.63
CA PHE A 49 9.49 -5.99 2.02
C PHE A 49 10.97 -5.94 1.68
N LYS A 50 11.59 -4.77 1.80
CA LYS A 50 13.01 -4.55 1.48
C LYS A 50 13.34 -4.90 0.03
N ILE A 51 12.46 -4.46 -0.88
CA ILE A 51 12.63 -4.65 -2.31
C ILE A 51 12.40 -3.33 -3.04
N PRO A 52 12.93 -3.16 -4.26
CA PRO A 52 12.70 -1.93 -5.03
C PRO A 52 11.23 -1.76 -5.37
N GLU A 53 10.79 -0.50 -5.52
CA GLU A 53 9.42 -0.21 -5.91
C GLU A 53 9.05 -0.84 -7.25
N SER A 54 10.03 -0.99 -8.14
CA SER A 54 9.82 -1.60 -9.45
C SER A 54 9.39 -3.07 -9.37
N LYS A 55 9.55 -3.70 -8.21
CA LYS A 55 9.13 -5.08 -7.98
C LYS A 55 7.72 -5.17 -7.42
N ILE A 56 7.09 -4.04 -7.18
CA ILE A 56 5.73 -3.98 -6.63
C ILE A 56 4.83 -3.29 -7.64
N LYS A 57 3.74 -3.93 -8.00
CA LYS A 57 2.83 -3.41 -9.01
C LYS A 57 1.40 -3.38 -8.49
N LEU A 58 0.73 -2.24 -8.66
CA LEU A 58 -0.68 -2.12 -8.35
C LEU A 58 -1.49 -2.81 -9.44
N ILE A 59 -2.22 -3.86 -9.08
CA ILE A 59 -3.00 -4.66 -10.02
C ILE A 59 -4.43 -4.16 -10.10
N LYS A 60 -5.02 -3.80 -8.95
CA LYS A 60 -6.43 -3.46 -8.88
C LYS A 60 -6.69 -2.47 -7.76
N GLY A 61 -7.71 -1.66 -7.91
CA GLY A 61 -8.17 -0.75 -6.86
C GLY A 61 -7.43 0.57 -6.78
N GLY A 62 -6.96 1.11 -7.92
CA GLY A 62 -6.19 2.35 -7.93
C GLY A 62 -6.88 3.52 -7.26
N LYS A 63 -8.22 3.61 -7.36
CA LYS A 63 -9.00 4.68 -6.74
C LYS A 63 -9.79 4.22 -5.53
N GLU A 64 -9.56 3.00 -5.07
CA GLU A 64 -10.30 2.41 -3.97
C GLU A 64 -9.41 2.23 -2.76
N ARG A 65 -10.02 2.07 -1.58
CA ARG A 65 -9.28 1.77 -0.36
C ARG A 65 -8.70 0.37 -0.37
N ASN A 66 -9.44 -0.57 -0.95
CA ASN A 66 -8.99 -1.96 -1.05
C ASN A 66 -8.24 -2.13 -2.36
N LYS A 67 -6.97 -2.49 -2.26
CA LYS A 67 -6.09 -2.60 -3.40
C LYS A 67 -5.43 -3.97 -3.42
N ILE A 68 -5.05 -4.40 -4.62
CA ILE A 68 -4.28 -5.63 -4.80
C ILE A 68 -2.97 -5.26 -5.46
N PHE A 69 -1.88 -5.67 -4.84
CA PHE A 69 -0.54 -5.45 -5.37
C PHE A 69 0.11 -6.79 -5.68
N GLU A 70 0.93 -6.79 -6.70
CA GLU A 70 1.81 -7.92 -6.99
C GLU A 70 3.21 -7.59 -6.50
N VAL A 71 3.79 -8.49 -5.72
CA VAL A 71 5.15 -8.36 -5.20
C VAL A 71 5.98 -9.46 -5.84
N LYS A 72 7.03 -9.08 -6.53
CA LYS A 72 7.90 -10.04 -7.24
C LYS A 72 9.16 -10.39 -6.48
#